data_1c07e18b3b655d4bc8f6f4fb55377696
#
_entry.id   1c07e18b3b655d4bc8f6f4fb55377696
#
_cell.length_a   1.000
_cell.length_b   1.000
_cell.length_c   1.000
_cell.angle_alpha   90.00
_cell.angle_beta   90.00
_cell.angle_gamma   90.00
#
_symmetry.space_group_name_H-M   'P 1'
#
loop_
_entity.id
_entity.type
_entity.pdbx_description
1 polymer ?
#
loop_
_entity_poly.entity_id
_entity_poly.type
_entity_poly.pdbx_seq_one_letter_code
_entity_poly.pdbx_strand_id
1 'polypeptide(L)'
;YKRQTHTDNEHLSALQSLISREIPYDANTPIDSIISWTNRLAPTLKSPRTEESYFTLLLWQVSAYIMRGDLSLAIDRARYMYESAKDMNSSFGIALANQAIGQAYTASYIQDKALSSYLDALHHLSPNNPQTYRLLVKISTLLQQMNRLEEAMTYVKPLNQFLEQQPEHPLAIPILIENATYYISSGDQQTALRYLQKADSIYQNHTHEPAHEFSIDYYTAACYRALAADGHDKQKADEALALYNKLLKLVSGNKRSLEYRSISAEKIYLYKLLGRFDEACRIYQELYTVTDTLASKSYIRQINALKATYQIDELEPVSY
;
A
#
# COMPACT_ATOMS: atom_id res chain seq x y z
N TYR A 1 11.41 -20.00 -29.61
CA TYR A 1 10.90 -20.39 -28.28
C TYR A 1 11.84 -19.94 -27.14
N LYS A 2 13.16 -20.31 -27.16
CA LYS A 2 14.11 -19.91 -26.08
C LYS A 2 14.38 -18.40 -25.97
N ARG A 3 14.32 -17.63 -27.06
CA ARG A 3 14.47 -16.16 -27.02
C ARG A 3 13.25 -15.47 -26.40
N GLN A 4 12.05 -15.98 -26.68
CA GLN A 4 10.79 -15.40 -26.20
C GLN A 4 10.61 -15.61 -24.70
N THR A 5 10.96 -16.79 -24.18
CA THR A 5 10.92 -17.10 -22.73
C THR A 5 11.95 -16.30 -21.92
N HIS A 6 13.11 -15.95 -22.49
CA HIS A 6 14.10 -15.10 -21.80
C HIS A 6 13.60 -13.66 -21.70
N THR A 7 13.04 -13.12 -22.76
CA THR A 7 12.45 -11.77 -22.77
C THR A 7 11.24 -11.66 -21.85
N ASP A 8 10.42 -12.71 -21.74
CA ASP A 8 9.25 -12.75 -20.86
C ASP A 8 9.68 -12.83 -19.37
N ASN A 9 10.75 -13.54 -19.04
CA ASN A 9 11.32 -13.56 -17.69
C ASN A 9 11.97 -12.23 -17.31
N GLU A 10 12.63 -11.55 -18.24
CA GLU A 10 13.17 -10.20 -18.02
C GLU A 10 12.03 -9.18 -17.80
N HIS A 11 10.95 -9.28 -18.56
CA HIS A 11 9.76 -8.46 -18.36
C HIS A 11 9.04 -8.76 -17.03
N LEU A 12 8.95 -10.03 -16.61
CA LEU A 12 8.42 -10.42 -15.31
C LEU A 12 9.27 -9.86 -14.16
N SER A 13 10.59 -9.95 -14.27
CA SER A 13 11.52 -9.39 -13.29
C SER A 13 11.42 -7.85 -13.24
N ALA A 14 11.31 -7.19 -14.39
CA ALA A 14 11.11 -5.74 -14.47
C ALA A 14 9.75 -5.33 -13.90
N LEU A 15 8.69 -6.10 -14.14
CA LEU A 15 7.38 -5.90 -13.53
C LEU A 15 7.41 -6.11 -12.01
N GLN A 16 8.09 -7.13 -11.52
CA GLN A 16 8.29 -7.35 -10.08
C GLN A 16 9.00 -6.17 -9.44
N SER A 17 10.06 -5.68 -10.08
CA SER A 17 10.80 -4.50 -9.63
C SER A 17 9.95 -3.21 -9.66
N LEU A 18 9.05 -3.05 -10.62
CA LEU A 18 8.16 -1.88 -10.73
C LEU A 18 7.02 -1.91 -9.71
N ILE A 19 6.59 -3.09 -9.29
CA ILE A 19 5.42 -3.30 -8.41
C ILE A 19 5.83 -3.42 -6.96
N SER A 20 7.05 -3.89 -6.67
CA SER A 20 7.64 -3.75 -5.34
C SER A 20 7.79 -2.27 -4.92
N ARG A 21 7.79 -1.36 -5.88
CA ARG A 21 7.58 0.08 -5.66
C ARG A 21 6.10 0.34 -5.41
N GLU A 22 5.59 -0.07 -4.27
CA GLU A 22 4.15 0.05 -3.91
C GLU A 22 3.63 1.49 -3.87
N ILE A 23 4.48 2.49 -4.08
CA ILE A 23 4.10 3.90 -4.07
C ILE A 23 4.62 4.58 -5.34
N PRO A 24 3.73 5.10 -6.19
CA PRO A 24 4.13 5.90 -7.33
C PRO A 24 4.52 7.30 -6.86
N TYR A 25 5.77 7.49 -6.45
CA TYR A 25 6.28 8.81 -6.06
C TYR A 25 6.60 9.70 -7.25
N ASP A 26 6.62 9.12 -8.42
CA ASP A 26 6.90 9.83 -9.66
C ASP A 26 5.61 9.95 -10.48
N ALA A 27 5.30 11.18 -10.91
CA ALA A 27 4.24 11.44 -11.89
C ALA A 27 4.48 10.67 -13.22
N ASN A 28 5.70 10.18 -13.44
CA ASN A 28 6.10 9.37 -14.58
C ASN A 28 6.06 7.87 -14.30
N THR A 29 5.48 7.41 -13.19
CA THR A 29 5.34 5.97 -12.92
C THR A 29 4.62 5.31 -14.10
N PRO A 30 5.19 4.29 -14.71
CA PRO A 30 4.66 3.73 -15.95
C PRO A 30 3.47 2.78 -15.70
N ILE A 31 2.41 3.28 -15.03
CA ILE A 31 1.19 2.51 -14.72
C ILE A 31 0.57 1.95 -15.99
N ASP A 32 0.50 2.76 -17.05
CA ASP A 32 -0.02 2.31 -18.35
C ASP A 32 0.86 1.24 -18.98
N SER A 33 2.17 1.29 -18.75
CA SER A 33 3.09 0.24 -19.18
C SER A 33 2.83 -1.06 -18.43
N ILE A 34 2.60 -1.01 -17.11
CA ILE A 34 2.23 -2.18 -16.30
C ILE A 34 0.95 -2.80 -16.86
N ILE A 35 -0.08 -2.00 -17.10
CA ILE A 35 -1.36 -2.47 -17.66
C ILE A 35 -1.15 -3.08 -19.06
N SER A 36 -0.39 -2.43 -19.91
CA SER A 36 -0.09 -2.92 -21.26
C SER A 36 0.67 -4.25 -21.23
N TRP A 37 1.72 -4.36 -20.42
CA TRP A 37 2.50 -5.58 -20.29
C TRP A 37 1.70 -6.74 -19.69
N THR A 38 0.93 -6.47 -18.62
CA THR A 38 0.09 -7.51 -18.02
C THR A 38 -0.99 -8.01 -18.98
N ASN A 39 -1.60 -7.13 -19.78
CA ASN A 39 -2.55 -7.51 -20.82
C ASN A 39 -1.93 -8.46 -21.86
N ARG A 40 -0.67 -8.22 -22.23
CA ARG A 40 0.05 -9.02 -23.22
C ARG A 40 0.54 -10.34 -22.67
N LEU A 41 1.06 -10.35 -21.41
CA LEU A 41 1.70 -11.53 -20.83
C LEU A 41 0.71 -12.49 -20.16
N ALA A 42 -0.33 -11.99 -19.50
CA ALA A 42 -1.27 -12.84 -18.77
C ALA A 42 -1.86 -13.97 -19.63
N PRO A 43 -2.33 -13.75 -20.88
CA PRO A 43 -2.87 -14.83 -21.69
C PRO A 43 -1.86 -15.96 -21.98
N THR A 44 -0.56 -15.65 -22.06
CA THR A 44 0.50 -16.65 -22.34
C THR A 44 0.83 -17.52 -21.12
N LEU A 45 0.45 -17.05 -19.91
CA LEU A 45 0.71 -17.72 -18.64
C LEU A 45 -0.51 -18.45 -18.07
N LYS A 46 -1.65 -18.44 -18.76
CA LYS A 46 -2.87 -19.10 -18.30
C LYS A 46 -2.77 -20.63 -18.45
N SER A 47 -2.02 -21.25 -17.53
CA SER A 47 -1.89 -22.72 -17.45
C SER A 47 -1.63 -23.17 -16.02
N PRO A 48 -1.94 -24.45 -15.65
CA PRO A 48 -1.66 -24.95 -14.31
C PRO A 48 -0.19 -24.91 -13.88
N ARG A 49 0.75 -24.92 -14.84
CA ARG A 49 2.20 -24.87 -14.56
C ARG A 49 2.71 -23.47 -14.22
N THR A 50 1.97 -22.43 -14.61
CA THR A 50 2.35 -21.01 -14.49
C THR A 50 1.27 -20.22 -13.73
N GLU A 51 0.38 -20.90 -13.01
CA GLU A 51 -0.76 -20.28 -12.35
C GLU A 51 -0.35 -19.19 -11.36
N GLU A 52 0.70 -19.40 -10.58
CA GLU A 52 1.19 -18.40 -9.62
C GLU A 52 1.59 -17.11 -10.34
N SER A 53 2.37 -17.22 -11.42
CA SER A 53 2.76 -16.06 -12.23
C SER A 53 1.56 -15.39 -12.89
N TYR A 54 0.62 -16.20 -13.40
CA TYR A 54 -0.59 -15.70 -14.03
C TYR A 54 -1.45 -14.87 -13.07
N PHE A 55 -1.79 -15.41 -11.92
CA PHE A 55 -2.62 -14.68 -10.94
C PHE A 55 -1.88 -13.52 -10.29
N THR A 56 -0.57 -13.63 -10.09
CA THR A 56 0.25 -12.51 -9.63
C THR A 56 0.22 -11.34 -10.62
N LEU A 57 0.37 -11.60 -11.92
CA LEU A 57 0.25 -10.56 -12.95
C LEU A 57 -1.13 -9.89 -12.96
N LEU A 58 -2.20 -10.66 -12.80
CA LEU A 58 -3.55 -10.12 -12.75
C LEU A 58 -3.76 -9.26 -11.50
N LEU A 59 -3.23 -9.68 -10.34
CA LEU A 59 -3.27 -8.89 -9.12
C LEU A 59 -2.55 -7.55 -9.30
N TRP A 60 -1.40 -7.56 -9.96
CA TRP A 60 -0.67 -6.34 -10.29
C TRP A 60 -1.46 -5.42 -11.20
N GLN A 61 -2.16 -5.98 -12.16
CA GLN A 61 -3.04 -5.20 -13.04
C GLN A 61 -4.19 -4.55 -12.27
N VAL A 62 -4.80 -5.26 -11.30
CA VAL A 62 -5.82 -4.68 -10.40
C VAL A 62 -5.21 -3.52 -9.60
N SER A 63 -4.04 -3.71 -9.00
CA SER A 63 -3.34 -2.65 -8.27
C SER A 63 -3.05 -1.44 -9.15
N ALA A 64 -2.61 -1.65 -10.40
CA ALA A 64 -2.35 -0.58 -11.36
C ALA A 64 -3.63 0.20 -11.73
N TYR A 65 -4.76 -0.47 -11.92
CA TYR A 65 -6.05 0.20 -12.15
C TYR A 65 -6.49 1.02 -10.93
N ILE A 66 -6.32 0.50 -9.71
CA ILE A 66 -6.62 1.23 -8.48
C ILE A 66 -5.74 2.49 -8.38
N MET A 67 -4.44 2.36 -8.61
CA MET A 67 -3.49 3.48 -8.58
C MET A 67 -3.82 4.55 -9.62
N ARG A 68 -4.30 4.17 -10.81
CA ARG A 68 -4.76 5.09 -11.86
C ARG A 68 -6.11 5.74 -11.53
N GLY A 69 -6.85 5.20 -10.57
CA GLY A 69 -8.19 5.65 -10.20
C GLY A 69 -9.32 5.01 -11.01
N ASP A 70 -9.02 3.98 -11.80
CA ASP A 70 -9.97 3.24 -12.63
C ASP A 70 -10.60 2.08 -11.84
N LEU A 71 -11.33 2.42 -10.79
CA LEU A 71 -11.87 1.43 -9.85
C LEU A 71 -12.81 0.41 -10.52
N SER A 72 -13.60 0.84 -11.50
CA SER A 72 -14.48 -0.07 -12.25
C SER A 72 -13.67 -1.16 -12.96
N LEU A 73 -12.58 -0.79 -13.65
CA LEU A 73 -11.71 -1.76 -14.33
C LEU A 73 -10.99 -2.67 -13.35
N ALA A 74 -10.62 -2.15 -12.16
CA ALA A 74 -10.04 -2.96 -11.10
C ALA A 74 -10.99 -4.06 -10.64
N ILE A 75 -12.26 -3.71 -10.43
CA ILE A 75 -13.31 -4.66 -10.02
C ILE A 75 -13.60 -5.69 -11.10
N ASP A 76 -13.77 -5.26 -12.35
CA ASP A 76 -13.97 -6.19 -13.48
C ASP A 76 -12.81 -7.16 -13.61
N ARG A 77 -11.59 -6.70 -13.37
CA ARG A 77 -10.40 -7.56 -13.39
C ARG A 77 -10.36 -8.53 -12.20
N ALA A 78 -10.70 -8.07 -10.99
CA ALA A 78 -10.78 -8.93 -9.81
C ALA A 78 -11.85 -10.04 -9.98
N ARG A 79 -12.99 -9.69 -10.58
CA ARG A 79 -14.04 -10.66 -10.96
C ARG A 79 -13.49 -11.69 -11.95
N TYR A 80 -12.86 -11.24 -13.01
CA TYR A 80 -12.24 -12.11 -13.99
C TYR A 80 -11.21 -13.07 -13.36
N MET A 81 -10.42 -12.56 -12.39
CA MET A 81 -9.47 -13.41 -11.64
C MET A 81 -10.20 -14.52 -10.90
N TYR A 82 -11.29 -14.19 -10.20
CA TYR A 82 -12.05 -15.15 -9.42
C TYR A 82 -12.65 -16.25 -10.30
N GLU A 83 -13.30 -15.89 -11.41
CA GLU A 83 -13.83 -16.86 -12.36
C GLU A 83 -12.72 -17.73 -12.97
N SER A 84 -11.61 -17.13 -13.40
CA SER A 84 -10.46 -17.87 -13.92
C SER A 84 -9.87 -18.83 -12.90
N ALA A 85 -9.85 -18.47 -11.61
CA ALA A 85 -9.36 -19.33 -10.54
C ALA A 85 -10.28 -20.53 -10.30
N LYS A 86 -11.59 -20.34 -10.40
CA LYS A 86 -12.57 -21.44 -10.35
C LYS A 86 -12.40 -22.40 -11.54
N ASP A 87 -12.30 -21.85 -12.75
CA ASP A 87 -12.10 -22.65 -13.97
C ASP A 87 -10.83 -23.49 -13.92
N MET A 88 -9.76 -22.94 -13.34
CA MET A 88 -8.48 -23.62 -13.18
C MET A 88 -8.40 -24.48 -11.92
N ASN A 89 -9.42 -24.46 -11.07
CA ASN A 89 -9.44 -25.11 -9.74
C ASN A 89 -8.22 -24.75 -8.88
N SER A 90 -7.81 -23.46 -8.94
CA SER A 90 -6.62 -22.93 -8.29
C SER A 90 -6.96 -22.27 -6.95
N SER A 91 -6.55 -22.90 -5.84
CA SER A 91 -6.67 -22.31 -4.49
C SER A 91 -5.85 -21.02 -4.37
N PHE A 92 -4.64 -21.01 -4.93
CA PHE A 92 -3.80 -19.81 -4.99
C PHE A 92 -4.47 -18.68 -5.79
N GLY A 93 -5.07 -19.02 -6.93
CA GLY A 93 -5.84 -18.06 -7.74
C GLY A 93 -7.01 -17.46 -6.99
N ILE A 94 -7.77 -18.26 -6.25
CA ILE A 94 -8.88 -17.79 -5.39
C ILE A 94 -8.34 -16.84 -4.31
N ALA A 95 -7.22 -17.18 -3.68
CA ALA A 95 -6.59 -16.29 -2.68
C ALA A 95 -6.25 -14.92 -3.28
N LEU A 96 -5.57 -14.88 -4.43
CA LEU A 96 -5.20 -13.62 -5.05
C LEU A 96 -6.41 -12.83 -5.60
N ALA A 97 -7.46 -13.52 -6.05
CA ALA A 97 -8.71 -12.88 -6.45
C ALA A 97 -9.40 -12.21 -5.25
N ASN A 98 -9.52 -12.90 -4.12
CA ASN A 98 -10.06 -12.31 -2.89
C ASN A 98 -9.19 -11.18 -2.37
N GLN A 99 -7.87 -11.28 -2.49
CA GLN A 99 -6.97 -10.15 -2.18
C GLN A 99 -7.23 -8.95 -3.10
N ALA A 100 -7.44 -9.18 -4.39
CA ALA A 100 -7.78 -8.12 -5.36
C ALA A 100 -9.11 -7.44 -5.02
N ILE A 101 -10.13 -8.23 -4.64
CA ILE A 101 -11.44 -7.74 -4.18
C ILE A 101 -11.26 -6.90 -2.91
N GLY A 102 -10.49 -7.38 -1.93
CA GLY A 102 -10.16 -6.65 -0.72
C GLY A 102 -9.46 -5.31 -1.00
N GLN A 103 -8.53 -5.27 -1.96
CA GLN A 103 -7.90 -4.01 -2.40
C GLN A 103 -8.91 -3.03 -3.00
N ALA A 104 -9.85 -3.52 -3.82
CA ALA A 104 -10.90 -2.69 -4.40
C ALA A 104 -11.83 -2.11 -3.32
N TYR A 105 -12.21 -2.92 -2.31
CA TYR A 105 -12.97 -2.43 -1.16
C TYR A 105 -12.18 -1.42 -0.32
N THR A 106 -10.89 -1.65 -0.09
CA THR A 106 -10.02 -0.68 0.61
C THR A 106 -9.98 0.64 -0.14
N ALA A 107 -9.81 0.61 -1.45
CA ALA A 107 -9.83 1.81 -2.30
C ALA A 107 -11.20 2.53 -2.32
N SER A 108 -12.26 1.79 -2.00
CA SER A 108 -13.64 2.29 -1.87
C SER A 108 -13.97 2.75 -0.44
N TYR A 109 -13.05 2.65 0.51
CA TYR A 109 -13.26 2.94 1.94
C TYR A 109 -14.31 2.04 2.61
N ILE A 110 -14.51 0.80 2.12
CA ILE A 110 -15.44 -0.19 2.67
C ILE A 110 -14.63 -1.22 3.47
N GLN A 111 -14.21 -0.80 4.67
CA GLN A 111 -13.20 -1.51 5.46
C GLN A 111 -13.64 -2.91 5.91
N ASP A 112 -14.88 -3.11 6.34
CA ASP A 112 -15.36 -4.42 6.82
C ASP A 112 -15.36 -5.48 5.71
N LYS A 113 -15.82 -5.11 4.49
CA LYS A 113 -15.78 -6.00 3.34
C LYS A 113 -14.35 -6.26 2.86
N ALA A 114 -13.48 -5.23 2.92
CA ALA A 114 -12.06 -5.41 2.62
C ALA A 114 -11.42 -6.44 3.57
N LEU A 115 -11.70 -6.32 4.88
CA LEU A 115 -11.19 -7.25 5.89
C LEU A 115 -11.70 -8.68 5.65
N SER A 116 -13.00 -8.85 5.42
CA SER A 116 -13.57 -10.17 5.09
C SER A 116 -12.88 -10.79 3.88
N SER A 117 -12.73 -10.03 2.79
CA SER A 117 -12.08 -10.54 1.57
C SER A 117 -10.60 -10.91 1.82
N TYR A 118 -9.87 -10.15 2.63
CA TYR A 118 -8.48 -10.51 2.97
C TYR A 118 -8.41 -11.76 3.85
N LEU A 119 -9.34 -11.95 4.79
CA LEU A 119 -9.42 -13.16 5.62
C LEU A 119 -9.76 -14.39 4.77
N ASP A 120 -10.69 -14.27 3.83
CA ASP A 120 -11.00 -15.33 2.88
C ASP A 120 -9.80 -15.69 2.01
N ALA A 121 -9.06 -14.67 1.54
CA ALA A 121 -7.80 -14.89 0.82
C ALA A 121 -6.79 -15.68 1.66
N LEU A 122 -6.66 -15.36 2.95
CA LEU A 122 -5.73 -16.02 3.86
C LEU A 122 -6.03 -17.51 4.04
N HIS A 123 -7.30 -17.90 4.05
CA HIS A 123 -7.72 -19.30 4.16
C HIS A 123 -7.28 -20.16 2.96
N HIS A 124 -7.04 -19.56 1.80
CA HIS A 124 -6.64 -20.25 0.59
C HIS A 124 -5.12 -20.29 0.37
N LEU A 125 -4.33 -19.68 1.27
CA LEU A 125 -2.87 -19.67 1.21
C LEU A 125 -2.25 -20.65 2.22
N SER A 126 -1.14 -21.29 1.82
CA SER A 126 -0.34 -22.06 2.77
C SER A 126 0.44 -21.12 3.69
N PRO A 127 0.66 -21.51 4.97
CA PRO A 127 1.37 -20.66 5.95
C PRO A 127 2.77 -20.20 5.50
N ASN A 128 3.46 -21.00 4.69
CA ASN A 128 4.83 -20.73 4.24
C ASN A 128 4.87 -19.98 2.90
N ASN A 129 3.72 -19.66 2.29
CA ASN A 129 3.73 -18.91 1.04
C ASN A 129 4.08 -17.43 1.31
N PRO A 130 5.00 -16.80 0.56
CA PRO A 130 5.34 -15.40 0.74
C PRO A 130 4.16 -14.43 0.66
N GLN A 131 3.12 -14.78 -0.11
CA GLN A 131 1.89 -13.98 -0.19
C GLN A 131 1.11 -13.97 1.13
N THR A 132 1.24 -15.00 1.96
CA THR A 132 0.65 -15.03 3.31
C THR A 132 1.15 -13.84 4.14
N TYR A 133 2.46 -13.62 4.17
CA TYR A 133 3.04 -12.51 4.94
C TYR A 133 2.65 -11.14 4.38
N ARG A 134 2.59 -10.99 3.05
CA ARG A 134 2.07 -9.75 2.42
C ARG A 134 0.62 -9.48 2.80
N LEU A 135 -0.19 -10.52 2.89
CA LEU A 135 -1.59 -10.42 3.26
C LEU A 135 -1.76 -10.11 4.75
N LEU A 136 -0.93 -10.71 5.62
CA LEU A 136 -0.90 -10.38 7.05
C LEU A 136 -0.58 -8.89 7.29
N VAL A 137 0.37 -8.32 6.55
CA VAL A 137 0.65 -6.87 6.56
C VAL A 137 -0.60 -6.08 6.20
N LYS A 138 -1.30 -6.43 5.09
CA LYS A 138 -2.51 -5.71 4.66
C LYS A 138 -3.65 -5.79 5.68
N ILE A 139 -3.85 -6.96 6.29
CA ILE A 139 -4.87 -7.16 7.33
C ILE A 139 -4.53 -6.32 8.57
N SER A 140 -3.28 -6.37 9.02
CA SER A 140 -2.83 -5.58 10.18
C SER A 140 -2.98 -4.09 9.94
N THR A 141 -2.52 -3.58 8.79
CA THR A 141 -2.68 -2.16 8.40
C THR A 141 -4.15 -1.74 8.40
N LEU A 142 -5.03 -2.58 7.82
CA LEU A 142 -6.47 -2.28 7.77
C LEU A 142 -7.10 -2.24 9.16
N LEU A 143 -6.76 -3.20 10.03
CA LEU A 143 -7.24 -3.23 11.41
C LEU A 143 -6.75 -2.02 12.22
N GLN A 144 -5.51 -1.57 12.01
CA GLN A 144 -5.00 -0.33 12.62
C GLN A 144 -5.81 0.89 12.16
N GLN A 145 -6.12 0.99 10.85
CA GLN A 145 -6.97 2.06 10.31
C GLN A 145 -8.40 2.04 10.88
N MET A 146 -8.88 0.85 11.25
CA MET A 146 -10.17 0.66 11.94
C MET A 146 -10.07 0.86 13.45
N ASN A 147 -8.91 1.23 13.99
CA ASN A 147 -8.62 1.35 15.43
C ASN A 147 -8.82 0.04 16.22
N ARG A 148 -8.67 -1.13 15.56
CA ARG A 148 -8.78 -2.47 16.15
C ARG A 148 -7.39 -3.03 16.47
N LEU A 149 -6.66 -2.34 17.37
CA LEU A 149 -5.23 -2.60 17.61
C LEU A 149 -4.96 -3.98 18.22
N GLU A 150 -5.80 -4.45 19.13
CA GLU A 150 -5.64 -5.79 19.74
C GLU A 150 -5.74 -6.91 18.70
N GLU A 151 -6.67 -6.78 17.76
CA GLU A 151 -6.80 -7.71 16.65
C GLU A 151 -5.63 -7.61 15.69
N ALA A 152 -5.18 -6.39 15.35
CA ALA A 152 -4.01 -6.18 14.50
C ALA A 152 -2.78 -6.92 15.02
N MET A 153 -2.57 -6.93 16.36
CA MET A 153 -1.44 -7.64 16.98
C MET A 153 -1.44 -9.14 16.69
N THR A 154 -2.60 -9.77 16.49
CA THR A 154 -2.68 -11.20 16.16
C THR A 154 -2.01 -11.52 14.81
N TYR A 155 -1.99 -10.54 13.89
CA TYR A 155 -1.38 -10.63 12.57
C TYR A 155 0.06 -10.11 12.55
N VAL A 156 0.43 -9.22 13.47
CA VAL A 156 1.81 -8.72 13.64
C VAL A 156 2.73 -9.81 14.24
N LYS A 157 2.25 -10.61 15.18
CA LYS A 157 3.06 -11.66 15.83
C LYS A 157 3.69 -12.65 14.84
N PRO A 158 2.96 -13.27 13.89
CA PRO A 158 3.53 -14.16 12.89
C PRO A 158 4.57 -13.46 12.00
N LEU A 159 4.38 -12.16 11.71
CA LEU A 159 5.34 -11.35 10.94
C LEU A 159 6.67 -11.22 11.69
N ASN A 160 6.64 -11.00 13.01
CA ASN A 160 7.85 -10.93 13.83
C ASN A 160 8.58 -12.28 13.88
N GLN A 161 7.86 -13.38 14.04
CA GLN A 161 8.44 -14.72 14.02
C GLN A 161 9.11 -15.02 12.67
N PHE A 162 8.51 -14.58 11.57
CA PHE A 162 9.11 -14.71 10.24
C PHE A 162 10.40 -13.90 10.13
N LEU A 163 10.45 -12.65 10.62
CA LEU A 163 11.66 -11.82 10.60
C LEU A 163 12.79 -12.39 11.44
N GLU A 164 12.50 -13.05 12.58
CA GLU A 164 13.51 -13.72 13.39
C GLU A 164 14.18 -14.88 12.64
N GLN A 165 13.42 -15.57 11.78
CA GLN A 165 13.92 -16.69 10.99
C GLN A 165 14.60 -16.24 9.68
N GLN A 166 14.16 -15.13 9.10
CA GLN A 166 14.59 -14.64 7.79
C GLN A 166 14.79 -13.10 7.80
N PRO A 167 15.82 -12.61 8.52
CA PRO A 167 16.00 -11.17 8.74
C PRO A 167 16.35 -10.38 7.45
N GLU A 168 16.90 -11.05 6.43
CA GLU A 168 17.30 -10.44 5.15
C GLU A 168 16.30 -10.69 4.02
N HIS A 169 15.12 -11.25 4.35
CA HIS A 169 14.09 -11.50 3.34
C HIS A 169 13.61 -10.18 2.71
N PRO A 170 13.26 -10.12 1.40
CA PRO A 170 12.76 -8.90 0.74
C PRO A 170 11.55 -8.24 1.44
N LEU A 171 10.79 -9.00 2.22
CA LEU A 171 9.68 -8.48 3.03
C LEU A 171 10.11 -7.90 4.39
N ALA A 172 11.41 -7.94 4.74
CA ALA A 172 11.86 -7.48 6.06
C ALA A 172 11.53 -5.99 6.29
N ILE A 173 11.84 -5.13 5.33
CA ILE A 173 11.54 -3.69 5.45
C ILE A 173 10.03 -3.43 5.55
N PRO A 174 9.15 -3.92 4.66
CA PRO A 174 7.71 -3.79 4.83
C PRO A 174 7.19 -4.26 6.19
N ILE A 175 7.67 -5.38 6.69
CA ILE A 175 7.24 -5.90 8.00
C ILE A 175 7.74 -5.02 9.15
N LEU A 176 8.98 -4.52 9.09
CA LEU A 176 9.51 -3.59 10.11
C LEU A 176 8.74 -2.28 10.13
N ILE A 177 8.36 -1.75 8.95
CA ILE A 177 7.50 -0.57 8.84
C ILE A 177 6.13 -0.86 9.44
N GLU A 178 5.53 -2.03 9.16
CA GLU A 178 4.24 -2.43 9.74
C GLU A 178 4.30 -2.50 11.27
N ASN A 179 5.38 -3.05 11.83
CA ASN A 179 5.60 -3.00 13.28
C ASN A 179 5.68 -1.55 13.79
N ALA A 180 6.42 -0.70 13.09
CA ALA A 180 6.53 0.70 13.48
C ALA A 180 5.17 1.42 13.46
N THR A 181 4.37 1.22 12.42
CA THR A 181 3.02 1.82 12.33
C THR A 181 2.10 1.34 13.44
N TYR A 182 2.19 0.06 13.82
CA TYR A 182 1.46 -0.47 14.97
C TYR A 182 1.84 0.27 16.26
N TYR A 183 3.14 0.42 16.54
CA TYR A 183 3.60 1.12 17.75
C TYR A 183 3.32 2.62 17.72
N ILE A 184 3.32 3.26 16.55
CA ILE A 184 2.84 4.64 16.38
C ILE A 184 1.36 4.73 16.79
N SER A 185 0.54 3.82 16.29
CA SER A 185 -0.91 3.80 16.56
C SER A 185 -1.22 3.50 18.03
N SER A 186 -0.37 2.71 18.71
CA SER A 186 -0.50 2.42 20.14
C SER A 186 0.11 3.49 21.07
N GLY A 187 0.78 4.51 20.50
CA GLY A 187 1.40 5.60 21.26
C GLY A 187 2.83 5.31 21.76
N ASP A 188 3.47 4.21 21.37
CA ASP A 188 4.86 3.89 21.74
C ASP A 188 5.83 4.32 20.64
N GLN A 189 6.12 5.62 20.57
CA GLN A 189 6.99 6.23 19.57
C GLN A 189 8.44 5.72 19.68
N GLN A 190 8.90 5.38 20.88
CA GLN A 190 10.27 4.90 21.10
C GLN A 190 10.49 3.52 20.49
N THR A 191 9.53 2.62 20.65
CA THR A 191 9.59 1.29 20.03
C THR A 191 9.43 1.40 18.51
N ALA A 192 8.54 2.27 18.02
CA ALA A 192 8.40 2.53 16.59
C ALA A 192 9.72 2.98 15.94
N LEU A 193 10.43 3.94 16.56
CA LEU A 193 11.73 4.40 16.07
C LEU A 193 12.77 3.30 16.00
N ARG A 194 12.78 2.37 16.96
CA ARG A 194 13.71 1.20 16.91
C ARG A 194 13.44 0.30 15.70
N TYR A 195 12.18 0.08 15.35
CA TYR A 195 11.82 -0.68 14.15
C TYR A 195 12.21 0.07 12.87
N LEU A 196 11.98 1.38 12.80
CA LEU A 196 12.37 2.21 11.67
C LEU A 196 13.89 2.28 11.48
N GLN A 197 14.66 2.37 12.56
CA GLN A 197 16.12 2.30 12.50
C GLN A 197 16.63 0.96 11.97
N LYS A 198 15.99 -0.17 12.34
CA LYS A 198 16.29 -1.47 11.76
C LYS A 198 15.97 -1.52 10.27
N ALA A 199 14.82 -0.97 9.86
CA ALA A 199 14.42 -0.91 8.47
C ALA A 199 15.40 -0.06 7.64
N ASP A 200 15.83 1.11 8.17
CA ASP A 200 16.82 1.96 7.53
C ASP A 200 18.19 1.25 7.40
N SER A 201 18.64 0.56 8.43
CA SER A 201 19.88 -0.23 8.38
C SER A 201 19.85 -1.28 7.27
N ILE A 202 18.74 -2.00 7.09
CA ILE A 202 18.58 -2.97 5.99
C ILE A 202 18.55 -2.23 4.64
N TYR A 203 17.84 -1.13 4.55
CA TYR A 203 17.76 -0.31 3.34
C TYR A 203 19.15 0.16 2.88
N GLN A 204 19.95 0.70 3.78
CA GLN A 204 21.29 1.20 3.47
C GLN A 204 22.26 0.09 3.02
N ASN A 205 22.10 -1.14 3.52
CA ASN A 205 23.01 -2.22 3.26
C ASN A 205 22.61 -3.14 2.09
N HIS A 206 21.32 -3.27 1.79
CA HIS A 206 20.83 -4.33 0.90
C HIS A 206 19.90 -3.87 -0.22
N THR A 207 19.20 -2.77 -0.06
CA THR A 207 18.19 -2.32 -1.03
C THR A 207 18.25 -0.80 -1.17
N HIS A 208 18.03 -0.30 -2.38
CA HIS A 208 17.93 1.14 -2.61
C HIS A 208 16.61 1.47 -3.30
N GLU A 209 15.52 0.79 -2.88
CA GLU A 209 14.19 1.08 -3.43
C GLU A 209 13.65 2.40 -2.84
N PRO A 210 13.41 3.43 -3.67
CA PRO A 210 12.99 4.76 -3.19
C PRO A 210 11.70 4.73 -2.37
N ALA A 211 10.82 3.74 -2.60
CA ALA A 211 9.59 3.55 -1.85
C ALA A 211 9.83 3.22 -0.38
N HIS A 212 10.85 2.40 -0.10
CA HIS A 212 11.21 2.06 1.27
C HIS A 212 11.80 3.27 2.00
N GLU A 213 12.71 4.02 1.35
CA GLU A 213 13.27 5.25 1.92
C GLU A 213 12.16 6.24 2.28
N PHE A 214 11.23 6.47 1.36
CA PHE A 214 10.10 7.36 1.61
C PHE A 214 9.28 6.93 2.84
N SER A 215 8.95 5.65 2.93
CA SER A 215 8.13 5.14 4.04
C SER A 215 8.87 5.24 5.38
N ILE A 216 10.16 4.91 5.41
CA ILE A 216 11.01 5.04 6.61
C ILE A 216 11.06 6.50 7.07
N ASP A 217 11.36 7.43 6.17
CA ASP A 217 11.43 8.86 6.47
C ASP A 217 10.07 9.41 6.94
N TYR A 218 8.97 9.00 6.27
CA TYR A 218 7.63 9.46 6.60
C TYR A 218 7.23 9.06 8.03
N TYR A 219 7.39 7.77 8.37
CA TYR A 219 7.02 7.29 9.70
C TYR A 219 8.00 7.76 10.79
N THR A 220 9.28 7.97 10.47
CA THR A 220 10.24 8.59 11.38
C THR A 220 9.83 10.04 11.70
N ALA A 221 9.44 10.81 10.68
CA ALA A 221 8.92 12.16 10.87
C ALA A 221 7.63 12.16 11.71
N ALA A 222 6.74 11.19 11.50
CA ALA A 222 5.52 11.05 12.30
C ALA A 222 5.83 10.76 13.79
N CYS A 223 6.81 9.92 14.08
CA CYS A 223 7.28 9.68 15.45
C CYS A 223 7.84 10.96 16.09
N TYR A 224 8.72 11.68 15.37
CA TYR A 224 9.28 12.93 15.88
C TYR A 224 8.22 14.00 16.09
N ARG A 225 7.22 14.11 15.22
CA ARG A 225 6.08 14.99 15.39
C ARG A 225 5.29 14.67 16.67
N ALA A 226 5.03 13.39 16.93
CA ALA A 226 4.32 12.96 18.13
C ALA A 226 5.13 13.30 19.41
N LEU A 227 6.42 12.96 19.43
CA LEU A 227 7.31 13.29 20.54
C LEU A 227 7.43 14.80 20.76
N ALA A 228 7.45 15.59 19.70
CA ALA A 228 7.45 17.06 19.78
C ALA A 228 6.16 17.60 20.42
N ALA A 229 5.02 16.99 20.08
CA ALA A 229 3.73 17.40 20.65
C ALA A 229 3.64 17.09 22.15
N ASP A 230 4.04 15.88 22.55
CA ASP A 230 3.96 15.40 23.93
C ASP A 230 4.92 16.14 24.85
N GLY A 231 6.17 16.36 24.41
CA GLY A 231 7.23 16.99 25.18
C GLY A 231 7.41 18.51 24.95
N HIS A 232 6.65 19.12 24.06
CA HIS A 232 6.90 20.50 23.57
C HIS A 232 8.34 20.66 23.07
N ASP A 233 8.90 19.59 22.50
CA ASP A 233 10.29 19.52 22.04
C ASP A 233 10.45 20.17 20.67
N LYS A 234 10.99 21.39 20.65
CA LYS A 234 11.23 22.14 19.42
C LYS A 234 12.25 21.47 18.52
N GLN A 235 13.26 20.79 19.07
CA GLN A 235 14.27 20.10 18.29
C GLN A 235 13.63 18.94 17.51
N LYS A 236 12.77 18.14 18.15
CA LYS A 236 12.04 17.07 17.48
C LYS A 236 11.06 17.60 16.42
N ALA A 237 10.45 18.76 16.66
CA ALA A 237 9.61 19.41 15.65
C ALA A 237 10.42 19.83 14.42
N ASP A 238 11.62 20.40 14.61
CA ASP A 238 12.50 20.79 13.49
C ASP A 238 13.06 19.56 12.74
N GLU A 239 13.43 18.50 13.44
CA GLU A 239 13.83 17.20 12.84
C GLU A 239 12.70 16.63 11.97
N ALA A 240 11.46 16.62 12.46
CA ALA A 240 10.28 16.19 11.70
C ALA A 240 10.06 17.06 10.45
N LEU A 241 10.16 18.39 10.60
CA LEU A 241 10.03 19.33 9.47
C LEU A 241 11.10 19.11 8.41
N ALA A 242 12.33 18.79 8.79
CA ALA A 242 13.42 18.49 7.85
C ALA A 242 13.08 17.28 6.98
N LEU A 243 12.60 16.18 7.59
CA LEU A 243 12.17 14.98 6.87
C LEU A 243 10.96 15.27 5.98
N TYR A 244 9.92 15.93 6.49
CA TYR A 244 8.75 16.28 5.67
C TYR A 244 9.10 17.22 4.51
N ASN A 245 10.09 18.10 4.67
CA ASN A 245 10.59 18.94 3.58
C ASN A 245 11.32 18.10 2.50
N LYS A 246 12.12 17.11 2.91
CA LYS A 246 12.75 16.14 1.99
C LYS A 246 11.67 15.39 1.20
N LEU A 247 10.70 14.81 1.87
CA LEU A 247 9.62 14.05 1.28
C LEU A 247 8.75 14.89 0.34
N LEU A 248 8.44 16.13 0.74
CA LEU A 248 7.61 17.04 -0.07
C LEU A 248 8.28 17.37 -1.41
N LYS A 249 9.61 17.47 -1.46
CA LYS A 249 10.33 17.66 -2.73
C LYS A 249 10.11 16.50 -3.69
N LEU A 250 10.07 15.27 -3.19
CA LEU A 250 9.86 14.07 -4.00
C LEU A 250 8.46 14.03 -4.63
N VAL A 251 7.44 14.50 -3.91
CA VAL A 251 6.05 14.47 -4.37
C VAL A 251 5.54 15.79 -4.94
N SER A 252 6.38 16.81 -5.01
CA SER A 252 6.00 18.17 -5.45
C SER A 252 5.50 18.26 -6.88
N GLY A 253 5.86 17.30 -7.75
CA GLY A 253 5.38 17.21 -9.13
C GLY A 253 3.87 16.96 -9.23
N ASN A 254 3.25 16.39 -8.19
CA ASN A 254 1.82 16.15 -8.14
C ASN A 254 1.19 16.65 -6.82
N LYS A 255 0.95 17.95 -6.74
CA LYS A 255 0.32 18.60 -5.56
C LYS A 255 -1.10 18.09 -5.24
N ARG A 256 -1.71 17.32 -6.13
CA ARG A 256 -3.01 16.69 -5.93
C ARG A 256 -2.92 15.30 -5.31
N SER A 257 -1.73 14.73 -5.19
CA SER A 257 -1.54 13.43 -4.58
C SER A 257 -1.95 13.44 -3.11
N LEU A 258 -2.33 12.27 -2.61
CA LEU A 258 -2.66 12.10 -1.19
C LEU A 258 -1.43 12.38 -0.31
N GLU A 259 -0.26 11.92 -0.76
CA GLU A 259 1.01 12.08 -0.08
C GLU A 259 1.36 13.55 0.09
N TYR A 260 1.29 14.36 -0.99
CA TYR A 260 1.54 15.80 -0.91
C TYR A 260 0.63 16.47 0.12
N ARG A 261 -0.66 16.14 0.11
CA ARG A 261 -1.64 16.73 1.03
C ARG A 261 -1.40 16.28 2.47
N SER A 262 -1.12 14.99 2.69
CA SER A 262 -0.84 14.45 4.02
C SER A 262 0.41 15.09 4.61
N ILE A 263 1.53 15.12 3.87
CA ILE A 263 2.78 15.77 4.33
C ILE A 263 2.55 17.25 4.60
N SER A 264 1.81 17.95 3.75
CA SER A 264 1.50 19.37 3.95
C SER A 264 0.67 19.60 5.21
N ALA A 265 -0.30 18.73 5.51
CA ALA A 265 -1.08 18.80 6.74
C ALA A 265 -0.22 18.60 8.00
N GLU A 266 0.72 17.65 7.96
CA GLU A 266 1.66 17.40 9.06
C GLU A 266 2.59 18.61 9.28
N LYS A 267 3.06 19.26 8.22
CA LYS A 267 3.85 20.49 8.31
C LYS A 267 3.06 21.64 8.91
N ILE A 268 1.79 21.82 8.51
CA ILE A 268 0.91 22.83 9.11
C ILE A 268 0.82 22.62 10.62
N TYR A 269 0.62 21.37 11.05
CA TYR A 269 0.54 21.03 12.47
C TYR A 269 1.83 21.45 13.20
N LEU A 270 3.01 21.09 12.68
CA LEU A 270 4.31 21.41 13.27
C LEU A 270 4.58 22.92 13.30
N TYR A 271 4.27 23.65 12.22
CA TYR A 271 4.42 25.10 12.21
C TYR A 271 3.53 25.78 13.26
N LYS A 272 2.30 25.28 13.45
CA LYS A 272 1.43 25.78 14.54
C LYS A 272 2.01 25.47 15.92
N LEU A 273 2.55 24.27 16.13
CA LEU A 273 3.23 23.88 17.39
C LEU A 273 4.42 24.79 17.70
N LEU A 274 5.18 25.19 16.68
CA LEU A 274 6.35 26.08 16.79
C LEU A 274 5.99 27.59 16.85
N GLY A 275 4.70 27.94 16.75
CA GLY A 275 4.27 29.35 16.68
C GLY A 275 4.57 30.05 15.34
N ARG A 276 4.93 29.29 14.31
CA ARG A 276 5.27 29.77 12.97
C ARG A 276 4.01 29.85 12.08
N PHE A 277 3.08 30.73 12.46
CA PHE A 277 1.76 30.78 11.86
C PHE A 277 1.76 31.25 10.40
N ASP A 278 2.70 32.09 9.99
CA ASP A 278 2.80 32.58 8.61
C ASP A 278 3.10 31.43 7.62
N GLU A 279 4.00 30.53 8.01
CA GLU A 279 4.31 29.35 7.21
C GLU A 279 3.13 28.39 7.14
N ALA A 280 2.41 28.19 8.25
CA ALA A 280 1.21 27.38 8.27
C ALA A 280 0.12 27.96 7.34
N CYS A 281 -0.09 29.30 7.37
CA CYS A 281 -1.06 29.97 6.52
C CYS A 281 -0.74 29.84 5.02
N ARG A 282 0.54 29.95 4.63
CA ARG A 282 0.95 29.77 3.23
C ARG A 282 0.61 28.37 2.71
N ILE A 283 0.89 27.34 3.51
CA ILE A 283 0.56 25.95 3.10
C ILE A 283 -0.95 25.75 3.06
N TYR A 284 -1.72 26.32 3.99
CA TYR A 284 -3.18 26.27 3.96
C TYR A 284 -3.74 26.89 2.68
N GLN A 285 -3.24 28.06 2.28
CA GLN A 285 -3.67 28.72 1.04
C GLN A 285 -3.36 27.85 -0.19
N GLU A 286 -2.18 27.23 -0.22
CA GLU A 286 -1.79 26.31 -1.30
C GLU A 286 -2.70 25.08 -1.35
N LEU A 287 -2.97 24.44 -0.21
CA LEU A 287 -3.87 23.28 -0.13
C LEU A 287 -5.31 23.65 -0.49
N TYR A 288 -5.78 24.83 -0.10
CA TYR A 288 -7.14 25.28 -0.43
C TYR A 288 -7.34 25.35 -1.94
N THR A 289 -6.39 25.96 -2.67
CA THR A 289 -6.48 26.05 -4.14
C THR A 289 -6.47 24.68 -4.83
N VAL A 290 -5.78 23.70 -4.24
CA VAL A 290 -5.74 22.32 -4.74
C VAL A 290 -7.01 21.54 -4.39
N THR A 291 -7.58 21.78 -3.20
CA THR A 291 -8.72 21.03 -2.65
C THR A 291 -10.04 21.45 -3.30
N ASP A 292 -10.23 22.71 -3.62
CA ASP A 292 -11.46 23.20 -4.26
C ASP A 292 -11.71 22.51 -5.62
N THR A 293 -10.64 22.25 -6.37
CA THR A 293 -10.71 21.46 -7.61
C THR A 293 -10.93 19.95 -7.35
N LEU A 294 -10.64 19.45 -6.13
CA LEU A 294 -10.74 18.04 -5.78
C LEU A 294 -12.08 17.68 -5.14
N ALA A 295 -12.79 18.62 -4.53
CA ALA A 295 -14.09 18.35 -3.90
C ALA A 295 -15.09 17.75 -4.91
N SER A 296 -15.16 18.31 -6.11
CA SER A 296 -15.97 17.78 -7.20
C SER A 296 -15.54 16.39 -7.66
N LYS A 297 -14.22 16.11 -7.68
CA LYS A 297 -13.68 14.78 -8.04
C LYS A 297 -13.85 13.76 -6.93
N SER A 298 -13.79 14.17 -5.65
CA SER A 298 -14.08 13.31 -4.51
C SER A 298 -15.53 12.82 -4.53
N TYR A 299 -16.47 13.70 -4.90
CA TYR A 299 -17.88 13.35 -5.06
C TYR A 299 -18.10 12.30 -6.16
N ILE A 300 -17.43 12.48 -7.30
CA ILE A 300 -17.48 11.51 -8.41
C ILE A 300 -16.85 10.17 -7.98
N ARG A 301 -15.76 10.19 -7.23
CA ARG A 301 -15.16 8.96 -6.69
C ARG A 301 -16.07 8.23 -5.71
N GLN A 302 -16.76 8.94 -4.83
CA GLN A 302 -17.74 8.33 -3.91
C GLN A 302 -18.93 7.71 -4.66
N ILE A 303 -19.42 8.36 -5.71
CA ILE A 303 -20.47 7.81 -6.58
C ILE A 303 -19.95 6.55 -7.31
N ASN A 304 -18.73 6.59 -7.83
CA ASN A 304 -18.13 5.45 -8.49
C ASN A 304 -17.83 4.31 -7.50
N ALA A 305 -17.42 4.63 -6.28
CA ALA A 305 -17.25 3.65 -5.20
C ALA A 305 -18.57 2.96 -4.83
N LEU A 306 -19.66 3.72 -4.74
CA LEU A 306 -21.01 3.15 -4.51
C LEU A 306 -21.44 2.22 -5.65
N LYS A 307 -21.23 2.63 -6.90
CA LYS A 307 -21.51 1.77 -8.07
C LYS A 307 -20.65 0.51 -8.07
N ALA A 308 -19.38 0.65 -7.70
CA ALA A 308 -18.43 -0.44 -7.60
C ALA A 308 -18.84 -1.44 -6.51
N THR A 309 -19.29 -0.97 -5.35
CA THR A 309 -19.83 -1.80 -4.26
C THR A 309 -21.01 -2.62 -4.75
N TYR A 310 -21.95 -2.00 -5.47
CA TYR A 310 -23.08 -2.72 -6.02
C TYR A 310 -22.66 -3.83 -7.01
N GLN A 311 -21.67 -3.57 -7.85
CA GLN A 311 -21.13 -4.56 -8.79
C GLN A 311 -20.37 -5.70 -8.11
N ILE A 312 -19.68 -5.43 -6.99
CA ILE A 312 -18.98 -6.47 -6.22
C ILE A 312 -19.98 -7.32 -5.43
N ASP A 313 -21.03 -6.73 -4.87
CA ASP A 313 -22.08 -7.43 -4.12
C ASP A 313 -22.81 -8.47 -4.99
N GLU A 314 -22.89 -8.26 -6.32
CA GLU A 314 -23.41 -9.28 -7.26
C GLU A 314 -22.51 -10.51 -7.41
N LEU A 315 -21.24 -10.45 -6.94
CA LEU A 315 -20.30 -11.56 -7.02
C LEU A 315 -20.34 -12.50 -5.79
N GLU A 316 -20.78 -11.99 -4.64
CA GLU A 316 -20.92 -12.82 -3.46
C GLU A 316 -22.11 -13.77 -3.67
N PRO A 317 -21.89 -15.09 -3.71
CA PRO A 317 -23.02 -16.01 -3.71
C PRO A 317 -23.78 -15.79 -2.41
N VAL A 318 -25.06 -15.49 -2.52
CA VAL A 318 -25.98 -15.50 -1.38
C VAL A 318 -25.88 -16.88 -0.76
N SER A 319 -25.06 -17.04 0.28
CA SER A 319 -25.02 -18.22 1.11
C SER A 319 -26.31 -18.24 1.93
N TYR A 320 -27.28 -19.02 1.46
CA TYR A 320 -28.45 -19.43 2.23
C TYR A 320 -28.08 -20.55 3.19
#